data_3feee297fcd0d9b88c778c46cf8022a8
#
_entry.id   3feee297fcd0d9b88c778c46cf8022a8
#
_cell.length_a   1.000
_cell.length_b   1.000
_cell.length_c   1.000
_cell.angle_alpha   90.00
_cell.angle_beta   90.00
_cell.angle_gamma   90.00
#
_symmetry.space_group_name_H-M   'P 1'
#
loop_
_entity.id
_entity.type
_entity.pdbx_description
1 polymer ?
#
loop_
_entity_poly.entity_id
_entity_poly.type
_entity_poly.pdbx_seq_one_letter_code
_entity_poly.pdbx_strand_id
1 'polypeptide(L)'
;NTTESGAAEYLRRYREILDTMIDEMTNAQLGCSISQNFIMQMIPHHRAAIEMSRNLLEHSRFRPVRCIAENIITSQTKTTENMQSALECCSQVKNCSQELCGYQRRFRDITGIMFEQMKGACTTGCIAADFMREMIPHHRGAVLMSENALQYPLCREIRPMLDAIISSQTCGIREMEQLLRKMQ
;
A
#
# COMPACT_ATOMS: atom_id res chain seq x y z
N ASN A 1 30.22 -6.02 -11.58
CA ASN A 1 30.18 -6.40 -10.14
C ASN A 1 29.42 -5.39 -9.25
N THR A 2 29.40 -4.07 -9.56
CA THR A 2 28.66 -3.07 -8.76
C THR A 2 27.14 -3.11 -9.01
N THR A 3 26.68 -3.46 -10.20
CA THR A 3 25.26 -3.55 -10.56
C THR A 3 24.56 -4.78 -9.96
N GLU A 4 25.24 -5.92 -9.92
CA GLU A 4 24.70 -7.14 -9.27
C GLU A 4 24.58 -6.96 -7.75
N SER A 5 25.55 -6.27 -7.16
CA SER A 5 25.51 -5.95 -5.72
C SER A 5 24.34 -5.02 -5.38
N GLY A 6 24.08 -4.00 -6.21
CA GLY A 6 22.99 -3.06 -5.99
C GLY A 6 21.59 -3.70 -6.12
N ALA A 7 21.41 -4.59 -7.10
CA ALA A 7 20.15 -5.31 -7.27
C ALA A 7 19.88 -6.30 -6.12
N ALA A 8 20.91 -6.97 -5.64
CA ALA A 8 20.79 -7.87 -4.48
C ALA A 8 20.45 -7.11 -3.20
N GLU A 9 21.05 -5.95 -2.97
CA GLU A 9 20.75 -5.11 -1.81
C GLU A 9 19.35 -4.51 -1.88
N TYR A 10 18.93 -4.02 -3.05
CA TYR A 10 17.58 -3.59 -3.30
C TYR A 10 16.55 -4.67 -2.93
N LEU A 11 16.76 -5.90 -3.43
CA LEU A 11 15.84 -7.02 -3.18
C LEU A 11 15.82 -7.43 -1.70
N ARG A 12 16.96 -7.45 -1.03
CA ARG A 12 17.05 -7.74 0.41
C ARG A 12 16.24 -6.71 1.20
N ARG A 13 16.41 -5.44 0.92
CA ARG A 13 15.66 -4.36 1.57
C ARG A 13 14.17 -4.43 1.28
N TYR A 14 13.79 -4.73 0.04
CA TYR A 14 12.39 -4.94 -0.31
C TYR A 14 11.74 -6.05 0.53
N ARG A 15 12.41 -7.19 0.68
CA ARG A 15 11.91 -8.31 1.48
C ARG A 15 11.73 -7.92 2.95
N GLU A 16 12.65 -7.17 3.52
CA GLU A 16 12.54 -6.67 4.89
C GLU A 16 11.31 -5.74 5.06
N ILE A 17 11.10 -4.84 4.11
CA ILE A 17 9.95 -3.93 4.11
C ILE A 17 8.64 -4.72 3.99
N LEU A 18 8.59 -5.69 3.09
CA LEU A 18 7.43 -6.55 2.88
C LEU A 18 7.10 -7.36 4.14
N ASP A 19 8.09 -8.00 4.76
CA ASP A 19 7.90 -8.78 5.98
C ASP A 19 7.38 -7.90 7.14
N THR A 20 7.93 -6.71 7.30
CA THR A 20 7.47 -5.73 8.30
C THR A 20 6.02 -5.31 8.04
N MET A 21 5.66 -5.03 6.79
CA MET A 21 4.29 -4.66 6.42
C MET A 21 3.31 -5.79 6.73
N ILE A 22 3.64 -7.01 6.34
CA ILE A 22 2.79 -8.19 6.59
C ILE A 22 2.57 -8.38 8.09
N ASP A 23 3.64 -8.30 8.89
CA ASP A 23 3.56 -8.43 10.34
C ASP A 23 2.68 -7.35 10.97
N GLU A 24 2.92 -6.08 10.65
CA GLU A 24 2.17 -4.95 11.20
C GLU A 24 0.69 -4.95 10.77
N MET A 25 0.39 -5.30 9.51
CA MET A 25 -0.99 -5.40 9.03
C MET A 25 -1.73 -6.59 9.65
N THR A 26 -1.05 -7.72 9.82
CA THR A 26 -1.63 -8.94 10.39
C THR A 26 -1.90 -8.81 11.89
N ASN A 27 -1.01 -8.12 12.61
CA ASN A 27 -1.07 -7.97 14.07
C ASN A 27 -1.62 -6.60 14.51
N ALA A 28 -2.23 -5.83 13.62
CA ALA A 28 -2.88 -4.58 13.97
C ALA A 28 -3.94 -4.81 15.04
N GLN A 29 -3.95 -3.96 16.07
CA GLN A 29 -4.97 -4.00 17.12
C GLN A 29 -6.29 -3.44 16.58
N LEU A 30 -7.27 -4.33 16.45
CA LEU A 30 -8.59 -4.01 15.93
C LEU A 30 -9.60 -3.81 17.07
N GLY A 31 -10.55 -2.90 16.85
CA GLY A 31 -11.62 -2.59 17.79
C GLY A 31 -13.00 -2.71 17.15
N CYS A 32 -13.98 -2.03 17.73
CA CYS A 32 -15.38 -2.07 17.31
C CYS A 32 -15.73 -1.02 16.24
N SER A 33 -14.75 -0.41 15.60
CA SER A 33 -14.95 0.59 14.56
C SER A 33 -14.22 0.18 13.28
N ILE A 34 -14.96 -0.03 12.21
CA ILE A 34 -14.38 -0.32 10.89
C ILE A 34 -13.51 0.86 10.43
N SER A 35 -13.95 2.11 10.66
CA SER A 35 -13.18 3.30 10.32
C SER A 35 -11.81 3.31 11.02
N GLN A 36 -11.79 3.02 12.31
CA GLN A 36 -10.55 2.90 13.06
C GLN A 36 -9.69 1.73 12.57
N ASN A 37 -10.29 0.57 12.36
CA ASN A 37 -9.61 -0.64 11.90
C ASN A 37 -8.95 -0.42 10.53
N PHE A 38 -9.67 0.23 9.61
CA PHE A 38 -9.13 0.60 8.30
C PHE A 38 -7.88 1.48 8.43
N ILE A 39 -7.93 2.51 9.27
CA ILE A 39 -6.78 3.41 9.51
C ILE A 39 -5.59 2.63 10.07
N MET A 40 -5.83 1.80 11.10
CA MET A 40 -4.79 1.00 11.74
C MET A 40 -4.12 0.00 10.79
N GLN A 41 -4.87 -0.49 9.80
CA GLN A 41 -4.37 -1.43 8.80
C GLN A 41 -3.74 -0.73 7.59
N MET A 42 -4.24 0.43 7.20
CA MET A 42 -3.74 1.18 6.05
C MET A 42 -2.46 1.95 6.34
N ILE A 43 -2.24 2.41 7.56
CA ILE A 43 -1.00 3.13 7.93
C ILE A 43 0.25 2.26 7.68
N PRO A 44 0.37 1.01 8.16
CA PRO A 44 1.53 0.18 7.83
C PRO A 44 1.64 -0.13 6.33
N HIS A 45 0.53 -0.25 5.61
CA HIS A 45 0.52 -0.41 4.16
C HIS A 45 1.14 0.81 3.45
N HIS A 46 0.73 2.03 3.82
CA HIS A 46 1.29 3.27 3.28
C HIS A 46 2.76 3.47 3.66
N ARG A 47 3.12 3.16 4.90
CA ARG A 47 4.51 3.21 5.36
C ARG A 47 5.42 2.33 4.51
N ALA A 48 4.96 1.12 4.18
CA ALA A 48 5.70 0.23 3.29
C ALA A 48 5.92 0.83 1.90
N ALA A 49 4.92 1.45 1.30
CA ALA A 49 5.06 2.12 0.00
C ALA A 49 6.10 3.26 0.04
N ILE A 50 6.13 4.02 1.12
CA ILE A 50 7.11 5.08 1.32
C ILE A 50 8.53 4.49 1.41
N GLU A 51 8.72 3.44 2.20
CA GLU A 51 10.03 2.78 2.35
C GLU A 51 10.47 2.07 1.06
N MET A 52 9.56 1.41 0.35
CA MET A 52 9.84 0.82 -0.98
C MET A 52 10.27 1.89 -1.99
N SER A 53 9.63 3.04 -1.97
CA SER A 53 9.96 4.16 -2.85
C SER A 53 11.32 4.79 -2.51
N ARG A 54 11.65 4.91 -1.24
CA ARG A 54 12.99 5.33 -0.80
C ARG A 54 14.05 4.34 -1.26
N ASN A 55 13.80 3.05 -1.09
CA ASN A 55 14.71 1.98 -1.56
C ASN A 55 14.97 2.09 -3.08
N LEU A 56 13.93 2.34 -3.88
CA LEU A 56 14.11 2.60 -5.31
C LEU A 56 15.02 3.79 -5.56
N LEU A 57 14.78 4.92 -4.87
CA LEU A 57 15.55 6.15 -5.09
C LEU A 57 17.04 6.00 -4.78
N GLU A 58 17.40 5.10 -3.87
CA GLU A 58 18.79 4.78 -3.56
C GLU A 58 19.47 3.95 -4.66
N HIS A 59 18.72 3.09 -5.36
CA HIS A 59 19.28 2.08 -6.25
C HIS A 59 19.00 2.31 -7.74
N SER A 60 18.09 3.21 -8.11
CA SER A 60 17.74 3.48 -9.51
C SER A 60 17.99 4.93 -9.90
N ARG A 61 18.59 5.13 -11.06
CA ARG A 61 18.77 6.46 -11.68
C ARG A 61 17.79 6.71 -12.83
N PHE A 62 16.92 5.76 -13.15
CA PHE A 62 15.94 5.88 -14.22
C PHE A 62 14.87 6.91 -13.85
N ARG A 63 14.98 8.10 -14.45
CA ARG A 63 14.19 9.27 -14.07
C ARG A 63 12.67 9.05 -14.04
N PRO A 64 12.04 8.39 -15.03
CA PRO A 64 10.59 8.18 -14.99
C PRO A 64 10.10 7.45 -13.73
N VAL A 65 10.77 6.37 -13.32
CA VAL A 65 10.37 5.63 -12.12
C VAL A 65 10.71 6.39 -10.84
N ARG A 66 11.78 7.19 -10.84
CA ARG A 66 12.10 8.08 -9.71
C ARG A 66 10.98 9.09 -9.45
N CYS A 67 10.42 9.69 -10.50
CA CYS A 67 9.29 10.61 -10.36
C CYS A 67 8.07 9.92 -9.76
N ILE A 68 7.79 8.68 -10.17
CA ILE A 68 6.72 7.86 -9.56
C ILE A 68 6.99 7.65 -8.07
N ALA A 69 8.18 7.24 -7.69
CA ALA A 69 8.55 7.00 -6.30
C ALA A 69 8.47 8.27 -5.43
N GLU A 70 8.93 9.40 -5.93
CA GLU A 70 8.84 10.70 -5.25
C GLU A 70 7.39 11.12 -5.03
N ASN A 71 6.53 10.93 -6.03
CA ASN A 71 5.09 11.20 -5.93
C ASN A 71 4.41 10.28 -4.90
N ILE A 72 4.78 9.00 -4.86
CA ILE A 72 4.27 8.05 -3.86
C ILE A 72 4.64 8.52 -2.45
N ILE A 73 5.89 8.89 -2.23
CA ILE A 73 6.36 9.38 -0.91
C ILE A 73 5.53 10.60 -0.48
N THR A 74 5.38 11.59 -1.35
CA THR A 74 4.65 12.82 -1.03
C THR A 74 3.17 12.55 -0.74
N SER A 75 2.49 11.84 -1.63
CA SER A 75 1.05 11.59 -1.50
C SER A 75 0.71 10.67 -0.33
N GLN A 76 1.47 9.60 -0.14
CA GLN A 76 1.18 8.64 0.93
C GLN A 76 1.61 9.14 2.32
N THR A 77 2.62 9.97 2.42
CA THR A 77 2.93 10.70 3.66
C THR A 77 1.76 11.58 4.06
N LYS A 78 1.23 12.36 3.13
CA LYS A 78 0.08 13.25 3.39
C LYS A 78 -1.17 12.46 3.78
N THR A 79 -1.47 11.38 3.09
CA THR A 79 -2.62 10.53 3.40
C THR A 79 -2.47 9.88 4.79
N THR A 80 -1.28 9.42 5.15
CA THR A 80 -0.99 8.87 6.48
C THR A 80 -1.22 9.90 7.58
N GLU A 81 -0.74 11.13 7.42
CA GLU A 81 -0.97 12.22 8.36
C GLU A 81 -2.46 12.52 8.53
N ASN A 82 -3.21 12.56 7.41
CA ASN A 82 -4.66 12.79 7.44
C ASN A 82 -5.39 11.66 8.16
N MET A 83 -5.04 10.41 7.93
CA MET A 83 -5.62 9.25 8.62
C MET A 83 -5.32 9.29 10.12
N GLN A 84 -4.09 9.59 10.52
CA GLN A 84 -3.71 9.73 11.93
C GLN A 84 -4.50 10.83 12.62
N SER A 85 -4.72 11.97 11.96
CA SER A 85 -5.49 13.08 12.50
C SER A 85 -6.98 12.73 12.67
N ALA A 86 -7.52 11.84 11.84
CA ALA A 86 -8.91 11.41 11.91
C ALA A 86 -9.15 10.25 12.89
N LEU A 87 -8.12 9.59 13.37
CA LEU A 87 -8.22 8.32 14.11
C LEU A 87 -9.11 8.42 15.35
N GLU A 88 -8.93 9.44 16.16
CA GLU A 88 -9.71 9.63 17.40
C GLU A 88 -11.21 9.85 17.10
N CYS A 89 -11.53 10.74 16.18
CA CYS A 89 -12.89 11.01 15.75
C CYS A 89 -13.53 9.76 15.13
N CYS A 90 -12.83 9.09 14.23
CA CYS A 90 -13.31 7.90 13.55
C CYS A 90 -13.53 6.71 14.49
N SER A 91 -12.79 6.61 15.58
CA SER A 91 -12.95 5.55 16.57
C SER A 91 -14.30 5.59 17.31
N GLN A 92 -14.99 6.73 17.27
CA GLN A 92 -16.30 6.91 17.90
C GLN A 92 -17.45 6.26 17.10
N VAL A 93 -17.26 6.05 15.81
CA VAL A 93 -18.26 5.39 14.96
C VAL A 93 -18.12 3.87 15.08
N LYS A 94 -19.04 3.25 15.83
CA LYS A 94 -19.02 1.82 16.12
C LYS A 94 -19.83 1.05 15.08
N ASN A 95 -19.40 -0.19 14.84
CA ASN A 95 -20.06 -1.13 13.94
C ASN A 95 -20.52 -2.36 14.73
N CYS A 96 -21.58 -3.02 14.25
CA CYS A 96 -22.04 -4.27 14.86
C CYS A 96 -21.09 -5.44 14.55
N SER A 97 -21.21 -6.52 15.31
CA SER A 97 -20.34 -7.69 15.15
C SER A 97 -20.42 -8.30 13.76
N GLN A 98 -21.59 -8.28 13.11
CA GLN A 98 -21.77 -8.81 11.76
C GLN A 98 -21.00 -7.97 10.73
N GLU A 99 -21.05 -6.65 10.84
CA GLU A 99 -20.31 -5.72 9.98
C GLU A 99 -18.80 -5.89 10.16
N LEU A 100 -18.33 -5.93 11.41
CA LEU A 100 -16.91 -6.16 11.73
C LEU A 100 -16.40 -7.48 11.17
N CYS A 101 -17.18 -8.55 11.33
CA CYS A 101 -16.84 -9.88 10.83
C CYS A 101 -16.76 -9.89 9.29
N GLY A 102 -17.74 -9.33 8.61
CA GLY A 102 -17.77 -9.23 7.15
C GLY A 102 -16.61 -8.41 6.59
N TYR A 103 -16.37 -7.25 7.18
CA TYR A 103 -15.22 -6.39 6.81
C TYR A 103 -13.89 -7.13 6.95
N GLN A 104 -13.63 -7.74 8.11
CA GLN A 104 -12.35 -8.39 8.39
C GLN A 104 -12.13 -9.64 7.54
N ARG A 105 -13.18 -10.39 7.25
CA ARG A 105 -13.10 -11.56 6.35
C ARG A 105 -12.64 -11.13 4.95
N ARG A 106 -13.30 -10.13 4.38
CA ARG A 106 -12.94 -9.62 3.05
C ARG A 106 -11.56 -8.97 3.05
N PHE A 107 -11.21 -8.26 4.11
CA PHE A 107 -9.88 -7.68 4.28
C PHE A 107 -8.78 -8.76 4.24
N ARG A 108 -8.97 -9.88 4.93
CA ARG A 108 -8.02 -11.01 4.91
C ARG A 108 -7.87 -11.62 3.52
N ASP A 109 -8.96 -11.76 2.78
CA ASP A 109 -8.91 -12.27 1.41
C ASP A 109 -8.10 -11.34 0.50
N ILE A 110 -8.35 -10.05 0.59
CA ILE A 110 -7.64 -9.02 -0.19
C ILE A 110 -6.15 -9.01 0.15
N THR A 111 -5.79 -8.96 1.41
CA THR A 111 -4.39 -8.90 1.84
C THR A 111 -3.65 -10.20 1.59
N GLY A 112 -4.30 -11.34 1.71
CA GLY A 112 -3.73 -12.65 1.37
C GLY A 112 -3.26 -12.69 -0.09
N ILE A 113 -4.10 -12.26 -1.02
CA ILE A 113 -3.76 -12.17 -2.45
C ILE A 113 -2.64 -11.15 -2.68
N MET A 114 -2.74 -9.96 -2.08
CA MET A 114 -1.74 -8.92 -2.20
C MET A 114 -0.36 -9.39 -1.73
N PHE A 115 -0.30 -10.02 -0.55
CA PHE A 115 0.96 -10.54 0.00
C PHE A 115 1.58 -11.61 -0.89
N GLU A 116 0.78 -12.54 -1.42
CA GLU A 116 1.26 -13.57 -2.35
C GLU A 116 1.82 -12.95 -3.63
N GLN A 117 1.11 -11.98 -4.21
CA GLN A 117 1.56 -11.31 -5.44
C GLN A 117 2.84 -10.50 -5.21
N MET A 118 2.98 -9.85 -4.07
CA MET A 118 4.20 -9.10 -3.73
C MET A 118 5.39 -10.03 -3.45
N LYS A 119 5.18 -11.16 -2.77
CA LYS A 119 6.22 -12.18 -2.55
C LYS A 119 6.67 -12.84 -3.86
N GLY A 120 5.73 -13.09 -4.76
CA GLY A 120 5.95 -13.73 -6.06
C GLY A 120 6.30 -12.77 -7.20
N ALA A 121 6.47 -11.48 -6.93
CA ALA A 121 6.80 -10.50 -7.98
C ALA A 121 8.10 -10.90 -8.71
N CYS A 122 8.04 -10.85 -10.03
CA CYS A 122 9.16 -11.25 -10.88
C CYS A 122 10.37 -10.36 -10.65
N THR A 123 11.50 -10.96 -10.30
CA THR A 123 12.78 -10.29 -10.11
C THR A 123 13.63 -10.49 -11.35
N THR A 124 13.90 -9.40 -12.06
CA THR A 124 14.64 -9.41 -13.34
C THR A 124 16.05 -8.84 -13.23
N GLY A 125 16.36 -8.20 -12.12
CA GLY A 125 17.58 -7.41 -11.94
C GLY A 125 17.48 -5.99 -12.51
N CYS A 126 16.41 -5.68 -13.24
CA CYS A 126 16.08 -4.29 -13.61
C CYS A 126 15.24 -3.67 -12.47
N ILE A 127 15.92 -2.99 -11.57
CA ILE A 127 15.33 -2.43 -10.33
C ILE A 127 14.08 -1.59 -10.62
N ALA A 128 14.10 -0.77 -11.69
CA ALA A 128 12.95 0.04 -12.07
C ALA A 128 11.72 -0.80 -12.42
N ALA A 129 11.89 -1.87 -13.19
CA ALA A 129 10.83 -2.79 -13.56
C ALA A 129 10.36 -3.63 -12.35
N ASP A 130 11.30 -4.10 -11.56
CA ASP A 130 11.02 -4.91 -10.36
C ASP A 130 10.21 -4.09 -9.35
N PHE A 131 10.58 -2.83 -9.09
CA PHE A 131 9.81 -1.91 -8.24
C PHE A 131 8.36 -1.76 -8.69
N MET A 132 8.12 -1.56 -9.99
CA MET A 132 6.76 -1.40 -10.50
C MET A 132 5.95 -2.70 -10.39
N ARG A 133 6.57 -3.86 -10.61
CA ARG A 133 5.93 -5.16 -10.43
C ARG A 133 5.58 -5.48 -8.98
N GLU A 134 6.33 -4.95 -8.04
CA GLU A 134 6.06 -5.02 -6.60
C GLU A 134 4.96 -4.04 -6.19
N MET A 135 5.01 -2.81 -6.71
CA MET A 135 4.14 -1.72 -6.31
C MET A 135 2.73 -1.81 -6.91
N ILE A 136 2.57 -2.39 -8.09
CA ILE A 136 1.26 -2.56 -8.72
C ILE A 136 0.31 -3.42 -7.84
N PRO A 137 0.67 -4.63 -7.39
CA PRO A 137 -0.20 -5.39 -6.49
C PRO A 137 -0.41 -4.69 -5.13
N HIS A 138 0.58 -3.97 -4.64
CA HIS A 138 0.46 -3.16 -3.43
C HIS A 138 -0.63 -2.08 -3.59
N HIS A 139 -0.64 -1.36 -4.70
CA HIS A 139 -1.65 -0.34 -5.02
C HIS A 139 -3.04 -0.95 -5.24
N ARG A 140 -3.14 -2.09 -5.93
CA ARG A 140 -4.40 -2.83 -6.07
C ARG A 140 -4.99 -3.21 -4.72
N GLY A 141 -4.16 -3.66 -3.80
CA GLY A 141 -4.56 -3.95 -2.42
C GLY A 141 -5.21 -2.74 -1.75
N ALA A 142 -4.60 -1.55 -1.86
CA ALA A 142 -5.15 -0.31 -1.31
C ALA A 142 -6.51 0.05 -1.88
N VAL A 143 -6.69 -0.11 -3.20
CA VAL A 143 -7.98 0.13 -3.87
C VAL A 143 -9.04 -0.82 -3.32
N LEU A 144 -8.78 -2.12 -3.30
CA LEU A 144 -9.72 -3.12 -2.83
C LEU A 144 -10.04 -3.00 -1.34
N MET A 145 -9.05 -2.70 -0.50
CA MET A 145 -9.27 -2.43 0.93
C MET A 145 -10.15 -1.21 1.15
N SER A 146 -9.97 -0.15 0.37
CA SER A 146 -10.78 1.06 0.46
C SER A 146 -12.22 0.81 -0.02
N GLU A 147 -12.40 0.10 -1.12
CA GLU A 147 -13.72 -0.31 -1.62
C GLU A 147 -14.44 -1.21 -0.62
N ASN A 148 -13.74 -2.13 0.02
CA ASN A 148 -14.32 -2.98 1.07
C ASN A 148 -14.86 -2.14 2.24
N ALA A 149 -14.06 -1.22 2.76
CA ALA A 149 -14.48 -0.36 3.87
C ALA A 149 -15.71 0.49 3.51
N LEU A 150 -15.79 0.99 2.28
CA LEU A 150 -16.92 1.80 1.80
C LEU A 150 -18.27 1.05 1.76
N GLN A 151 -18.27 -0.29 1.87
CA GLN A 151 -19.51 -1.08 1.96
C GLN A 151 -20.19 -1.00 3.33
N TYR A 152 -19.57 -0.38 4.31
CA TYR A 152 -20.01 -0.37 5.71
C TYR A 152 -20.25 1.06 6.20
N PRO A 153 -21.03 1.22 7.30
CA PRO A 153 -21.12 2.51 7.98
C PRO A 153 -19.75 2.97 8.47
N LEU A 154 -19.34 4.14 8.03
CA LEU A 154 -18.05 4.75 8.35
C LEU A 154 -18.21 6.13 8.95
N CYS A 155 -17.18 6.57 9.65
CA CYS A 155 -17.01 7.94 10.06
C CYS A 155 -17.00 8.88 8.82
N ARG A 156 -17.66 10.02 8.96
CA ARG A 156 -17.84 10.97 7.85
C ARG A 156 -16.49 11.47 7.29
N GLU A 157 -15.52 11.63 8.16
CA GLU A 157 -14.22 12.19 7.84
C GLU A 157 -13.36 11.29 6.96
N ILE A 158 -13.55 9.96 7.07
CA ILE A 158 -12.71 9.01 6.35
C ILE A 158 -13.18 8.77 4.90
N ARG A 159 -14.47 8.93 4.60
CA ARG A 159 -15.01 8.63 3.26
C ARG A 159 -14.29 9.36 2.13
N PRO A 160 -14.07 10.69 2.21
CA PRO A 160 -13.31 11.40 1.17
C PRO A 160 -11.87 10.90 1.03
N MET A 161 -11.26 10.44 2.13
CA MET A 161 -9.92 9.86 2.11
C MET A 161 -9.87 8.56 1.33
N LEU A 162 -10.87 7.68 1.52
CA LEU A 162 -10.97 6.42 0.79
C LEU A 162 -11.18 6.65 -0.72
N ASP A 163 -12.05 7.59 -1.08
CA ASP A 163 -12.27 7.97 -2.47
C ASP A 163 -10.99 8.51 -3.12
N ALA A 164 -10.22 9.31 -2.39
CA ALA A 164 -8.94 9.84 -2.83
C ALA A 164 -7.89 8.73 -3.00
N ILE A 165 -7.84 7.75 -2.09
CA ILE A 165 -6.96 6.57 -2.20
C ILE A 165 -7.32 5.78 -3.45
N ILE A 166 -8.58 5.45 -3.67
CA ILE A 166 -9.03 4.71 -4.86
C ILE A 166 -8.61 5.42 -6.14
N SER A 167 -8.86 6.71 -6.23
CA SER A 167 -8.55 7.52 -7.41
C SER A 167 -7.04 7.60 -7.68
N SER A 168 -6.26 7.97 -6.68
CA SER A 168 -4.80 8.14 -6.82
C SER A 168 -4.08 6.82 -7.07
N GLN A 169 -4.46 5.75 -6.38
CA GLN A 169 -3.84 4.43 -6.53
C GLN A 169 -4.18 3.79 -7.88
N THR A 170 -5.42 3.96 -8.36
CA THR A 170 -5.83 3.50 -9.69
C THR A 170 -5.05 4.24 -10.78
N CYS A 171 -4.86 5.54 -10.64
CA CYS A 171 -4.02 6.33 -11.55
C CYS A 171 -2.57 5.84 -11.54
N GLY A 172 -2.01 5.62 -10.36
CA GLY A 172 -0.65 5.10 -10.21
C GLY A 172 -0.43 3.72 -10.84
N ILE A 173 -1.40 2.81 -10.71
CA ILE A 173 -1.35 1.50 -11.38
C ILE A 173 -1.25 1.68 -12.90
N ARG A 174 -2.10 2.50 -13.48
CA ARG A 174 -2.09 2.76 -14.94
C ARG A 174 -0.78 3.35 -15.40
N GLU A 175 -0.23 4.30 -14.65
CA GLU A 175 1.06 4.93 -14.96
C GLU A 175 2.20 3.91 -14.96
N MET A 176 2.28 3.07 -13.92
CA MET A 176 3.29 2.02 -13.83
C MET A 176 3.14 0.96 -14.90
N GLU A 177 1.92 0.52 -15.22
CA GLU A 177 1.67 -0.44 -16.28
C GLU A 177 2.04 0.12 -17.67
N GLN A 178 1.77 1.40 -17.91
CA GLN A 178 2.16 2.06 -19.16
C GLN A 178 3.69 2.16 -19.29
N LEU A 179 4.37 2.52 -18.20
CA LEU A 179 5.83 2.61 -18.20
C LEU A 179 6.47 1.23 -18.40
N LEU A 180 5.97 0.18 -17.74
CA LEU A 180 6.44 -1.19 -17.92
C LEU A 180 6.32 -1.66 -19.39
N ARG A 181 5.20 -1.37 -20.05
CA ARG A 181 5.03 -1.70 -21.47
C ARG A 181 6.06 -1.02 -22.37
N LYS A 182 6.49 0.18 -22.04
CA LYS A 182 7.50 0.92 -22.81
C LYS A 182 8.93 0.42 -22.56
N MET A 183 9.15 -0.33 -21.49
CA MET A 183 10.45 -0.89 -21.12
C MET A 183 10.68 -2.29 -21.69
N GLN A 184 9.66 -2.93 -22.25
CA GLN A 184 9.73 -4.23 -22.93
C GLN A 184 10.13 -4.03 -24.40
#